data_fa536f713527e049a916c0d4dd9fa4bf
#
_entry.id   fa536f713527e049a916c0d4dd9fa4bf
#
_cell.length_a   1.000
_cell.length_b   1.000
_cell.length_c   1.000
_cell.angle_alpha   90.00
_cell.angle_beta   90.00
_cell.angle_gamma   90.00
#
_symmetry.space_group_name_H-M   'P 1'
#
loop_
_entity.id
_entity.type
_entity.pdbx_description
1 polymer ?
#
loop_
_entity_poly.entity_id
_entity_poly.type
_entity_poly.pdbx_seq_one_letter_code
_entity_poly.pdbx_strand_id
1 'polypeptide(L)'
;MYSSFSFFIYFTLILGDALDLDIKDKYDLIFIDAAKGQYTKFFKKYSNNLKDDGVIITDNIAFHGLVEQEERIKNKNLRQLVDKIKRYITFLNENTSFNTRFYKVGDGISVSKLKCE
;
A
#
# COMPACT_ATOMS: atom_id res chain seq x y z
N MET A 1 -18.54 -6.60 36.34
CA MET A 1 -19.20 -6.17 35.10
C MET A 1 -18.34 -6.49 33.91
N TYR A 2 -18.85 -7.26 33.00
CA TYR A 2 -18.12 -7.66 31.82
C TYR A 2 -18.53 -6.78 30.65
N SER A 3 -17.56 -6.08 30.04
CA SER A 3 -17.77 -5.54 28.71
C SER A 3 -17.42 -6.62 27.70
N SER A 4 -18.40 -7.11 26.97
CA SER A 4 -18.13 -8.06 25.89
C SER A 4 -17.82 -7.30 24.62
N PHE A 5 -16.64 -7.54 24.07
CA PHE A 5 -16.31 -7.10 22.73
C PHE A 5 -16.64 -8.22 21.74
N SER A 6 -17.54 -7.93 20.82
CA SER A 6 -17.80 -8.83 19.71
C SER A 6 -17.03 -8.32 18.49
N PHE A 7 -16.07 -9.10 18.03
CA PHE A 7 -15.42 -8.83 16.77
C PHE A 7 -16.09 -9.66 15.70
N PHE A 8 -16.60 -8.97 14.69
CA PHE A 8 -17.09 -9.62 13.48
C PHE A 8 -16.11 -9.33 12.36
N ILE A 9 -15.45 -10.39 11.87
CA ILE A 9 -14.59 -10.28 10.70
C ILE A 9 -15.33 -10.92 9.55
N TYR A 10 -15.59 -10.12 8.51
CA TYR A 10 -16.24 -10.59 7.30
C TYR A 10 -15.20 -10.70 6.20
N PHE A 11 -15.11 -11.87 5.58
CA PHE A 11 -14.25 -12.08 4.43
C PHE A 11 -15.11 -12.24 3.20
N THR A 12 -14.81 -11.45 2.18
CA THR A 12 -15.40 -11.59 0.86
C THR A 12 -14.26 -11.81 -0.13
N LEU A 13 -14.28 -12.95 -0.81
CA LEU A 13 -13.32 -13.22 -1.87
C LEU A 13 -13.94 -12.82 -3.20
N ILE A 14 -13.27 -11.89 -3.90
CA ILE A 14 -13.68 -11.41 -5.20
C ILE A 14 -12.63 -11.84 -6.21
N LEU A 15 -13.02 -12.59 -7.22
CA LEU A 15 -12.13 -13.06 -8.28
C LEU A 15 -12.15 -12.07 -9.44
N GLY A 16 -10.98 -11.60 -9.84
CA GLY A 16 -10.86 -10.69 -10.96
C GLY A 16 -9.55 -9.89 -10.91
N ASP A 17 -9.31 -9.07 -11.92
CA ASP A 17 -8.19 -8.14 -11.91
C ASP A 17 -8.52 -6.97 -10.97
N ALA A 18 -7.67 -6.76 -9.97
CA ALA A 18 -7.90 -5.74 -8.95
C ALA A 18 -7.98 -4.32 -9.53
N LEU A 19 -7.33 -4.06 -10.66
CA LEU A 19 -7.44 -2.75 -11.32
C LEU A 19 -8.75 -2.57 -12.07
N ASP A 20 -9.42 -3.66 -12.42
CA ASP A 20 -10.68 -3.63 -13.18
C ASP A 20 -11.92 -3.77 -12.29
N LEU A 21 -11.76 -4.20 -11.04
CA LEU A 21 -12.86 -4.38 -10.12
C LEU A 21 -13.49 -3.04 -9.72
N ASP A 22 -14.81 -3.03 -9.60
CA ASP A 22 -15.57 -1.90 -9.06
C ASP A 22 -16.08 -2.27 -7.67
N ILE A 23 -15.33 -1.88 -6.64
CA ILE A 23 -15.67 -2.11 -5.25
C ILE A 23 -16.23 -0.83 -4.66
N LYS A 24 -17.41 -0.91 -4.07
CA LYS A 24 -18.14 0.27 -3.56
C LYS A 24 -18.06 0.44 -2.05
N ASP A 25 -17.71 -0.63 -1.34
CA ASP A 25 -17.62 -0.58 0.11
C ASP A 25 -16.37 0.19 0.56
N LYS A 26 -16.43 0.71 1.78
CA LYS A 26 -15.28 1.32 2.44
C LYS A 26 -14.78 0.44 3.57
N TYR A 27 -13.47 0.45 3.77
CA TYR A 27 -12.78 -0.43 4.70
C TYR A 27 -11.91 0.34 5.68
N ASP A 28 -11.71 -0.25 6.86
CA ASP A 28 -10.82 0.29 7.88
C ASP A 28 -9.34 0.04 7.57
N LEU A 29 -9.06 -1.04 6.85
CA LEU A 29 -7.71 -1.44 6.50
C LEU A 29 -7.66 -1.89 5.06
N ILE A 30 -6.74 -1.34 4.31
CA ILE A 30 -6.40 -1.79 2.97
C ILE A 30 -4.95 -2.23 2.97
N PHE A 31 -4.71 -3.47 2.61
CA PHE A 31 -3.37 -4.04 2.52
C PHE A 31 -3.01 -4.27 1.06
N ILE A 32 -1.95 -3.61 0.61
CA ILE A 32 -1.47 -3.74 -0.77
C ILE A 32 -0.28 -4.70 -0.79
N ASP A 33 -0.51 -5.88 -1.34
CA ASP A 33 0.49 -6.90 -1.59
C ASP A 33 0.31 -7.36 -3.03
N ALA A 34 0.83 -6.57 -3.95
CA ALA A 34 0.50 -6.69 -5.35
C ALA A 34 1.75 -6.70 -6.23
N ALA A 35 1.56 -6.74 -7.53
CA ALA A 35 2.63 -6.56 -8.49
C ALA A 35 3.32 -5.20 -8.25
N LYS A 36 4.60 -5.26 -7.92
CA LYS A 36 5.37 -4.12 -7.38
C LYS A 36 5.38 -2.89 -8.28
N GLY A 37 5.30 -3.07 -9.57
CA GLY A 37 5.26 -1.96 -10.52
C GLY A 37 3.93 -1.22 -10.57
N GLN A 38 2.92 -1.66 -9.82
CA GLN A 38 1.57 -1.10 -9.87
C GLN A 38 1.07 -0.51 -8.55
N TYR A 39 1.94 -0.35 -7.56
CA TYR A 39 1.56 0.16 -6.24
C TYR A 39 0.85 1.51 -6.30
N THR A 40 1.35 2.44 -7.11
CA THR A 40 0.74 3.77 -7.26
C THR A 40 -0.68 3.67 -7.80
N LYS A 41 -0.91 2.80 -8.79
CA LYS A 41 -2.24 2.57 -9.36
C LYS A 41 -3.20 2.00 -8.34
N PHE A 42 -2.76 1.02 -7.57
CA PHE A 42 -3.58 0.42 -6.51
C PHE A 42 -3.90 1.43 -5.43
N PHE A 43 -2.92 2.19 -4.99
CA PHE A 43 -3.15 3.22 -3.97
C PHE A 43 -4.17 4.26 -4.45
N LYS A 44 -4.00 4.79 -5.64
CA LYS A 44 -4.93 5.78 -6.21
C LYS A 44 -6.34 5.25 -6.34
N LYS A 45 -6.49 4.01 -6.77
CA LYS A 45 -7.81 3.39 -6.94
C LYS A 45 -8.47 3.12 -5.60
N TYR A 46 -7.78 2.41 -4.71
CA TYR A 46 -8.39 1.90 -3.49
C TYR A 46 -8.39 2.86 -2.32
N SER A 47 -7.67 3.97 -2.39
CA SER A 47 -7.79 5.03 -1.39
C SER A 47 -9.22 5.58 -1.30
N ASN A 48 -9.99 5.47 -2.38
CA ASN A 48 -11.41 5.84 -2.39
C ASN A 48 -12.28 4.88 -1.58
N ASN A 49 -11.77 3.70 -1.27
CA ASN A 49 -12.45 2.69 -0.49
C ASN A 49 -12.00 2.66 0.98
N LEU A 50 -11.25 3.66 1.40
CA LEU A 50 -10.76 3.77 2.78
C LEU A 50 -11.70 4.64 3.58
N LYS A 51 -12.07 4.17 4.78
CA LYS A 51 -12.78 5.00 5.75
C LYS A 51 -11.87 6.12 6.26
N ASP A 52 -12.47 7.19 6.79
CA ASP A 52 -11.73 8.39 7.18
C ASP A 52 -10.62 8.13 8.22
N ASP A 53 -10.84 7.19 9.12
CA ASP A 53 -9.86 6.76 10.13
C ASP A 53 -9.13 5.48 9.77
N GLY A 54 -9.25 5.05 8.52
CA GLY A 54 -8.61 3.85 8.02
C GLY A 54 -7.14 3.99 7.72
N VAL A 55 -6.51 2.85 7.42
CA VAL A 55 -5.07 2.76 7.12
C VAL A 55 -4.85 2.00 5.83
N ILE A 56 -3.91 2.46 5.03
CA ILE A 56 -3.39 1.70 3.89
C ILE A 56 -1.98 1.24 4.22
N ILE A 57 -1.76 -0.07 4.18
CA ILE A 57 -0.45 -0.67 4.39
C ILE A 57 0.03 -1.24 3.07
N THR A 58 1.25 -0.90 2.66
CA THR A 58 1.90 -1.49 1.49
C THR A 58 3.12 -2.26 1.96
N ASP A 59 3.21 -3.53 1.57
CA ASP A 59 4.32 -4.41 1.92
C ASP A 59 5.41 -4.39 0.85
N ASN A 60 6.61 -4.75 1.25
CA ASN A 60 7.75 -5.03 0.37
C ASN A 60 8.21 -3.82 -0.45
N ILE A 61 8.22 -2.63 0.19
CA ILE A 61 8.66 -1.39 -0.47
C ILE A 61 10.17 -1.24 -0.55
N ALA A 62 10.92 -1.99 0.27
CA ALA A 62 12.39 -2.01 0.18
C ALA A 62 12.90 -3.01 -0.85
N PHE A 63 12.05 -3.94 -1.27
CA PHE A 63 12.34 -4.98 -2.25
C PHE A 63 13.67 -5.69 -1.97
N HIS A 64 13.75 -6.35 -0.80
CA HIS A 64 14.96 -7.07 -0.35
C HIS A 64 16.22 -6.18 -0.31
N GLY A 65 16.05 -4.88 -0.04
CA GLY A 65 17.15 -3.92 0.00
C GLY A 65 17.60 -3.38 -1.35
N LEU A 66 17.00 -3.85 -2.46
CA LEU A 66 17.41 -3.45 -3.80
C LEU A 66 17.11 -1.97 -4.10
N VAL A 67 16.09 -1.38 -3.45
CA VAL A 67 15.75 0.03 -3.64
C VAL A 67 16.93 0.94 -3.25
N GLU A 68 17.70 0.57 -2.22
CA GLU A 68 18.88 1.32 -1.79
C GLU A 68 20.11 1.03 -2.65
N GLN A 69 20.07 0.01 -3.50
CA GLN A 69 21.19 -0.47 -4.31
C GLN A 69 20.93 -0.36 -5.81
N GLU A 70 19.99 0.49 -6.24
CA GLU A 70 19.59 0.58 -7.65
C GLU A 70 20.76 0.76 -8.61
N GLU A 71 21.75 1.55 -8.23
CA GLU A 71 22.92 1.84 -9.07
C GLU A 71 23.76 0.59 -9.37
N ARG A 72 23.66 -0.43 -8.52
CA ARG A 72 24.41 -1.69 -8.67
C ARG A 72 23.64 -2.74 -9.46
N ILE A 73 22.39 -2.48 -9.80
CA ILE A 73 21.54 -3.44 -10.50
C ILE A 73 21.84 -3.37 -11.99
N LYS A 74 22.33 -4.48 -12.55
CA LYS A 74 22.66 -4.56 -13.97
C LYS A 74 21.48 -5.02 -14.84
N ASN A 75 20.52 -5.76 -14.26
CA ASN A 75 19.36 -6.24 -14.98
C ASN A 75 18.38 -5.08 -15.22
N LYS A 76 18.12 -4.81 -16.50
CA LYS A 76 17.26 -3.68 -16.92
C LYS A 76 15.84 -3.79 -16.38
N ASN A 77 15.24 -4.98 -16.43
CA ASN A 77 13.88 -5.18 -15.96
C ASN A 77 13.77 -4.98 -14.45
N LEU A 78 14.76 -5.46 -13.71
CA LEU A 78 14.82 -5.28 -12.27
C LEU A 78 15.01 -3.81 -11.90
N ARG A 79 15.85 -3.08 -12.63
CA ARG A 79 16.05 -1.63 -12.42
C ARG A 79 14.76 -0.86 -12.67
N GLN A 80 14.01 -1.20 -13.71
CA GLN A 80 12.72 -0.57 -14.01
C GLN A 80 11.71 -0.81 -12.89
N LEU A 81 11.69 -2.02 -12.33
CA LEU A 81 10.81 -2.35 -11.22
C LEU A 81 11.18 -1.55 -9.96
N VAL A 82 12.46 -1.49 -9.62
CA VAL A 82 12.97 -0.71 -8.50
C VAL A 82 12.66 0.77 -8.69
N ASP A 83 12.82 1.30 -9.91
CA ASP A 83 12.46 2.68 -10.23
C ASP A 83 10.98 2.96 -9.96
N LYS A 84 10.10 2.05 -10.33
CA LYS A 84 8.66 2.19 -10.05
C LYS A 84 8.36 2.21 -8.55
N ILE A 85 9.06 1.40 -7.77
CA ILE A 85 8.92 1.41 -6.31
C ILE A 85 9.40 2.73 -5.73
N LYS A 86 10.53 3.25 -6.20
CA LYS A 86 11.02 4.58 -5.79
C LYS A 86 10.02 5.68 -6.13
N ARG A 87 9.40 5.62 -7.29
CA ARG A 87 8.36 6.56 -7.68
C ARG A 87 7.15 6.47 -6.76
N TYR A 88 6.79 5.29 -6.33
CA TYR A 88 5.72 5.11 -5.36
C TYR A 88 6.07 5.73 -4.01
N ILE A 89 7.29 5.55 -3.52
CA ILE A 89 7.76 6.17 -2.28
C ILE A 89 7.71 7.70 -2.39
N THR A 90 8.15 8.25 -3.52
CA THR A 90 8.06 9.69 -3.80
C THR A 90 6.60 10.16 -3.82
N PHE A 91 5.74 9.40 -4.48
CA PHE A 91 4.30 9.68 -4.51
C PHE A 91 3.70 9.74 -3.10
N LEU A 92 4.06 8.80 -2.22
CA LEU A 92 3.59 8.80 -0.85
C LEU A 92 4.11 10.00 -0.05
N ASN A 93 5.39 10.35 -0.22
CA ASN A 93 6.00 11.47 0.48
C ASN A 93 5.43 12.83 0.04
N GLU A 94 5.09 12.96 -1.22
CA GLU A 94 4.55 14.19 -1.79
C GLU A 94 3.02 14.30 -1.68
N ASN A 95 2.36 13.25 -1.21
CA ASN A 95 0.91 13.22 -1.12
C ASN A 95 0.39 14.21 -0.08
N THR A 96 -0.50 15.11 -0.52
CA THR A 96 -1.06 16.15 0.34
C THR A 96 -2.25 15.68 1.18
N SER A 97 -2.86 14.56 0.82
CA SER A 97 -4.05 14.02 1.50
C SER A 97 -3.72 12.94 2.53
N PHE A 98 -2.56 12.31 2.42
CA PHE A 98 -2.14 11.22 3.30
C PHE A 98 -0.82 11.54 3.99
N ASN A 99 -0.72 11.12 5.26
CA ASN A 99 0.54 11.02 5.96
C ASN A 99 1.01 9.58 5.90
N THR A 100 2.25 9.37 5.48
CA THR A 100 2.85 8.04 5.37
C THR A 100 4.07 7.92 6.27
N ARG A 101 4.15 6.80 6.99
CA ARG A 101 5.32 6.39 7.75
C ARG A 101 5.89 5.13 7.15
N PHE A 102 7.22 5.05 7.13
CA PHE A 102 7.95 3.91 6.60
C PHE A 102 8.62 3.14 7.73
N TYR A 103 8.51 1.83 7.71
CA TYR A 103 9.06 0.96 8.74
C TYR A 103 9.97 -0.09 8.12
N LYS A 104 11.14 -0.30 8.74
CA LYS A 104 12.09 -1.33 8.33
C LYS A 104 11.74 -2.67 8.98
N VAL A 105 10.56 -3.17 8.71
CA VAL A 105 10.08 -4.46 9.16
C VAL A 105 10.02 -5.39 7.96
N GLY A 106 10.64 -6.56 8.06
CA GLY A 106 10.71 -7.48 6.91
C GLY A 106 11.35 -6.79 5.70
N ASP A 107 10.67 -6.80 4.58
CA ASP A 107 11.12 -6.16 3.34
C ASP A 107 10.70 -4.68 3.23
N GLY A 108 10.36 -4.07 4.34
CA GLY A 108 9.92 -2.69 4.41
C GLY A 108 8.42 -2.53 4.17
N ILE A 109 7.76 -1.75 5.02
CA ILE A 109 6.33 -1.43 4.88
C ILE A 109 6.11 0.07 4.94
N SER A 110 5.05 0.51 4.27
CA SER A 110 4.53 1.86 4.45
C SER A 110 3.15 1.79 5.08
N VAL A 111 2.87 2.76 5.95
CA VAL A 111 1.56 2.92 6.59
C VAL A 111 1.06 4.32 6.30
N SER A 112 -0.04 4.42 5.59
CA SER A 112 -0.61 5.69 5.14
C SER A 112 -1.96 5.93 5.80
N LYS A 113 -2.16 7.13 6.34
CA LYS A 113 -3.42 7.58 6.92
C LYS A 113 -3.82 8.91 6.32
N LEU A 114 -5.13 9.15 6.21
CA LEU A 114 -5.64 10.46 5.83
C LEU A 114 -5.16 11.51 6.83
N LYS A 115 -4.78 12.68 6.32
CA LYS A 115 -4.44 13.82 7.17
C LYS A 115 -5.69 14.31 7.88
N CYS A 116 -5.57 14.52 9.19
CA CYS A 116 -6.59 15.21 9.95
C CYS A 116 -6.46 16.72 9.70
N GLU A 117 -7.59 17.36 9.44
CA GLU A 117 -7.64 18.81 9.41
C GLU A 117 -7.64 19.39 10.81
#